data_a44fd3978c6661a33841a122c0852802
#
_entry.id   a44fd3978c6661a33841a122c0852802
#
_cell.length_a   1.000
_cell.length_b   1.000
_cell.length_c   1.000
_cell.angle_alpha   90.00
_cell.angle_beta   90.00
_cell.angle_gamma   90.00
#
_symmetry.space_group_name_H-M   'P 1'
#
loop_
_entity.id
_entity.type
_entity.pdbx_description
1 polymer ?
#
loop_
_entity_poly.entity_id
_entity_poly.type
_entity_poly.pdbx_seq_one_letter_code
_entity_poly.pdbx_strand_id
1 'polypeptide(L)'
;YCEKHGFPYERIKGKGAEGRPERTTAYLNMVSRIVDENLAKLKSLPFFDENDKKKYFDLLPDSSSLKKKYSELINKGHECSERSQIEDELNKEIKAGSIDVNIMVKLDKINYDKNKEALSSEFTDAKLALKGYAESCLKSSIIFSAGINQTLFGYMSNFKDFYRDEVGDIKKKIILKVSDFRSALIQGKFLAKKGLEVYEFRIESGLNCGGHAFPSNGLLLASLLKEFKEKRSQLKEQFAPIVQKYYESKGWKYTTRENEEVLLTVQGGIGNNGERLRLMNEYGVDATGWATPFLLVPEATGIDAP
;
A
#
# COMPACT_ATOMS: atom_id res chain seq x y z
N TYR A 1 -10.56 11.66 -16.63
CA TYR A 1 -9.38 10.79 -16.68
C TYR A 1 -9.36 9.92 -17.92
N CYS A 2 -10.39 9.13 -18.21
CA CYS A 2 -10.43 8.29 -19.42
C CYS A 2 -10.18 9.10 -20.69
N GLU A 3 -10.86 10.23 -20.88
CA GLU A 3 -10.65 11.14 -22.01
C GLU A 3 -9.20 11.64 -22.09
N LYS A 4 -8.63 12.09 -20.95
CA LYS A 4 -7.24 12.58 -20.88
C LYS A 4 -6.21 11.53 -21.32
N HIS A 5 -6.49 10.25 -21.07
CA HIS A 5 -5.61 9.12 -21.40
C HIS A 5 -6.05 8.34 -22.64
N GLY A 6 -7.06 8.81 -23.36
CA GLY A 6 -7.54 8.15 -24.59
C GLY A 6 -8.21 6.78 -24.36
N PHE A 7 -8.71 6.51 -23.15
CA PHE A 7 -9.40 5.26 -22.86
C PHE A 7 -10.89 5.34 -23.18
N PRO A 8 -11.45 4.35 -23.83
CA PRO A 8 -12.89 4.24 -23.97
C PRO A 8 -13.52 4.03 -22.60
N TYR A 9 -14.64 4.71 -22.33
CA TYR A 9 -15.40 4.50 -21.11
C TYR A 9 -16.90 4.62 -21.34
N GLU A 10 -17.65 3.88 -20.53
CA GLU A 10 -19.09 4.03 -20.41
C GLU A 10 -19.40 4.71 -19.07
N ARG A 11 -20.36 5.64 -19.12
CA ARG A 11 -20.79 6.33 -17.90
C ARG A 11 -21.56 5.38 -16.98
N ILE A 12 -20.96 4.99 -15.88
CA ILE A 12 -21.61 4.19 -14.84
C ILE A 12 -22.65 5.08 -14.11
N LYS A 13 -23.92 4.78 -14.30
CA LYS A 13 -25.06 5.47 -13.70
C LYS A 13 -25.29 4.94 -12.27
N GLY A 14 -26.05 5.70 -11.47
CA GLY A 14 -26.40 5.35 -10.10
C GLY A 14 -25.55 6.06 -9.05
N LYS A 15 -26.18 6.38 -7.93
CA LYS A 15 -25.53 6.99 -6.75
C LYS A 15 -25.48 5.94 -5.63
N GLY A 16 -24.46 6.02 -4.76
CA GLY A 16 -24.35 5.13 -3.61
C GLY A 16 -24.20 3.66 -3.99
N ALA A 17 -25.09 2.82 -3.48
CA ALA A 17 -25.05 1.37 -3.61
C ALA A 17 -25.03 0.83 -5.04
N GLU A 18 -25.75 1.50 -5.95
CA GLU A 18 -25.98 1.03 -7.31
C GLU A 18 -24.78 1.24 -8.25
N GLY A 19 -23.84 2.11 -7.92
CA GLY A 19 -22.76 2.41 -8.87
C GLY A 19 -21.42 2.71 -8.23
N ARG A 20 -21.31 2.83 -6.90
CA ARG A 20 -20.04 3.13 -6.23
C ARG A 20 -19.01 2.00 -6.39
N PRO A 21 -19.33 0.71 -6.13
CA PRO A 21 -18.38 -0.37 -6.33
C PRO A 21 -17.87 -0.42 -7.78
N GLU A 22 -18.76 -0.38 -8.75
CA GLU A 22 -18.43 -0.43 -10.18
C GLU A 22 -17.52 0.73 -10.60
N ARG A 23 -17.84 1.97 -10.16
CA ARG A 23 -16.96 3.12 -10.44
C ARG A 23 -15.60 2.99 -9.77
N THR A 24 -15.55 2.47 -8.55
CA THR A 24 -14.28 2.24 -7.84
C THR A 24 -13.45 1.19 -8.58
N THR A 25 -14.06 0.07 -8.97
CA THR A 25 -13.41 -0.98 -9.75
C THR A 25 -12.88 -0.45 -11.09
N ALA A 26 -13.74 0.24 -11.84
CA ALA A 26 -13.38 0.82 -13.14
C ALA A 26 -12.23 1.84 -13.02
N TYR A 27 -12.29 2.72 -12.01
CA TYR A 27 -11.24 3.69 -11.73
C TYR A 27 -9.89 3.01 -11.40
N LEU A 28 -9.89 2.03 -10.51
CA LEU A 28 -8.68 1.33 -10.11
C LEU A 28 -8.08 0.50 -11.25
N ASN A 29 -8.91 -0.14 -12.06
CA ASN A 29 -8.47 -0.86 -13.25
C ASN A 29 -7.87 0.09 -14.30
N MET A 30 -8.46 1.27 -14.49
CA MET A 30 -7.92 2.31 -15.36
C MET A 30 -6.55 2.78 -14.86
N VAL A 31 -6.40 3.07 -13.57
CA VAL A 31 -5.12 3.48 -12.98
C VAL A 31 -4.05 2.41 -13.16
N SER A 32 -4.40 1.13 -12.93
CA SER A 32 -3.48 0.01 -13.21
C SER A 32 -3.00 0.03 -14.65
N ARG A 33 -3.92 0.16 -15.59
CA ARG A 33 -3.60 0.21 -17.03
C ARG A 33 -2.68 1.38 -17.39
N ILE A 34 -2.94 2.59 -16.85
CA ILE A 34 -2.07 3.76 -17.04
C ILE A 34 -0.65 3.46 -16.57
N VAL A 35 -0.51 2.85 -15.39
CA VAL A 35 0.81 2.49 -14.83
C VAL A 35 1.51 1.47 -15.70
N ASP A 36 0.81 0.43 -16.15
CA ASP A 36 1.38 -0.62 -17.00
C ASP A 36 1.85 -0.07 -18.36
N GLU A 37 1.04 0.80 -19.00
CA GLU A 37 1.39 1.45 -20.26
C GLU A 37 2.59 2.40 -20.10
N ASN A 38 2.62 3.19 -19.03
CA ASN A 38 3.75 4.07 -18.73
C ASN A 38 5.03 3.29 -18.44
N LEU A 39 4.92 2.18 -17.72
CA LEU A 39 6.06 1.30 -17.43
C LEU A 39 6.62 0.67 -18.72
N ALA A 40 5.74 0.18 -19.59
CA ALA A 40 6.14 -0.38 -20.88
C ALA A 40 6.84 0.69 -21.75
N LYS A 41 6.28 1.90 -21.81
CA LYS A 41 6.91 3.03 -22.49
C LYS A 41 8.27 3.35 -21.90
N LEU A 42 8.39 3.45 -20.56
CA LEU A 42 9.64 3.72 -19.88
C LEU A 42 10.73 2.69 -20.24
N LYS A 43 10.37 1.40 -20.24
CA LYS A 43 11.28 0.31 -20.60
C LYS A 43 11.75 0.35 -22.04
N SER A 44 10.96 0.91 -22.97
CA SER A 44 11.33 1.03 -24.38
C SER A 44 12.28 2.19 -24.68
N LEU A 45 12.42 3.15 -23.76
CA LEU A 45 13.30 4.30 -23.98
C LEU A 45 14.79 3.89 -23.96
N PRO A 46 15.66 4.58 -24.71
CA PRO A 46 17.11 4.34 -24.67
C PRO A 46 17.72 4.79 -23.33
N PHE A 47 18.87 4.18 -22.97
CA PHE A 47 19.54 4.44 -21.69
C PHE A 47 20.39 5.70 -21.68
N PHE A 48 20.88 6.14 -22.82
CA PHE A 48 21.89 7.21 -22.91
C PHE A 48 21.32 8.60 -23.28
N ASP A 49 20.01 8.68 -23.50
CA ASP A 49 19.34 9.93 -23.84
C ASP A 49 18.77 10.64 -22.62
N GLU A 50 18.62 11.96 -22.73
CA GLU A 50 17.89 12.76 -21.75
C GLU A 50 16.38 12.47 -21.88
N ASN A 51 15.91 11.54 -21.08
CA ASN A 51 14.52 11.07 -21.13
C ASN A 51 14.01 10.59 -19.75
N ASP A 52 12.76 10.11 -19.71
CA ASP A 52 12.15 9.63 -18.46
C ASP A 52 12.86 8.40 -17.87
N LYS A 53 13.56 7.58 -18.66
CA LYS A 53 14.34 6.44 -18.13
C LYS A 53 15.55 6.94 -17.32
N LYS A 54 16.27 7.94 -17.83
CA LYS A 54 17.34 8.60 -17.06
C LYS A 54 16.79 9.17 -15.78
N LYS A 55 15.68 9.93 -15.86
CA LYS A 55 15.01 10.50 -14.68
C LYS A 55 14.61 9.44 -13.66
N TYR A 56 14.13 8.28 -14.10
CA TYR A 56 13.81 7.15 -13.22
C TYR A 56 15.02 6.71 -12.38
N PHE A 57 16.19 6.53 -13.02
CA PHE A 57 17.41 6.13 -12.31
C PHE A 57 17.97 7.24 -11.43
N ASP A 58 17.92 8.49 -11.88
CA ASP A 58 18.42 9.65 -11.12
C ASP A 58 17.63 9.85 -9.81
N LEU A 59 16.33 9.57 -9.82
CA LEU A 59 15.47 9.68 -8.65
C LEU A 59 15.59 8.51 -7.65
N LEU A 60 16.27 7.41 -8.03
CA LEU A 60 16.53 6.33 -7.08
C LEU A 60 17.49 6.81 -5.97
N PRO A 61 17.37 6.27 -4.75
CA PRO A 61 18.32 6.55 -3.68
C PRO A 61 19.76 6.19 -4.07
N ASP A 62 20.73 6.95 -3.60
CA ASP A 62 22.16 6.67 -3.91
C ASP A 62 22.65 5.32 -3.38
N SER A 63 21.98 4.79 -2.35
CA SER A 63 22.22 3.45 -1.83
C SER A 63 21.69 2.33 -2.73
N SER A 64 20.86 2.65 -3.74
CA SER A 64 20.26 1.68 -4.64
C SER A 64 21.30 0.96 -5.49
N SER A 65 21.31 -0.38 -5.44
CA SER A 65 22.14 -1.20 -6.33
C SER A 65 21.81 -0.98 -7.80
N LEU A 66 20.53 -0.74 -8.10
CA LEU A 66 20.04 -0.47 -9.45
C LEU A 66 20.57 0.87 -9.99
N LYS A 67 20.60 1.93 -9.16
CA LYS A 67 21.21 3.22 -9.52
C LYS A 67 22.70 3.08 -9.78
N LYS A 68 23.41 2.30 -8.95
CA LYS A 68 24.84 2.06 -9.12
C LYS A 68 25.15 1.32 -10.43
N LYS A 69 24.41 0.25 -10.74
CA LYS A 69 24.53 -0.46 -12.02
C LYS A 69 24.29 0.45 -13.23
N TYR A 70 23.25 1.31 -13.13
CA TYR A 70 22.99 2.30 -14.19
C TYR A 70 24.13 3.28 -14.33
N SER A 71 24.66 3.84 -13.25
CA SER A 71 25.81 4.76 -13.26
C SER A 71 27.06 4.11 -13.85
N GLU A 72 27.31 2.83 -13.55
CA GLU A 72 28.42 2.07 -14.14
C GLU A 72 28.25 1.91 -15.65
N LEU A 73 27.04 1.62 -16.14
CA LEU A 73 26.74 1.55 -17.56
C LEU A 73 27.04 2.89 -18.27
N ILE A 74 26.54 3.99 -17.71
CA ILE A 74 26.74 5.33 -18.28
C ILE A 74 28.23 5.69 -18.31
N ASN A 75 28.98 5.39 -17.24
CA ASN A 75 30.41 5.69 -17.16
C ASN A 75 31.26 4.84 -18.14
N LYS A 76 30.86 3.59 -18.43
CA LYS A 76 31.52 2.74 -19.44
C LYS A 76 31.24 3.20 -20.87
N GLY A 77 30.22 3.98 -21.10
CA GLY A 77 29.86 4.55 -22.40
C GLY A 77 29.31 3.55 -23.42
N HIS A 78 29.21 4.00 -24.66
CA HIS A 78 28.61 3.25 -25.76
C HIS A 78 29.42 2.04 -26.24
N GLU A 79 30.71 2.00 -25.98
CA GLU A 79 31.62 0.98 -26.50
C GLU A 79 31.80 -0.27 -25.62
N CYS A 80 30.98 -0.39 -24.55
CA CYS A 80 31.04 -1.54 -23.66
C CYS A 80 30.54 -2.81 -24.36
N SER A 81 31.41 -3.84 -24.45
CA SER A 81 31.06 -5.15 -25.06
C SER A 81 29.88 -5.86 -24.37
N GLU A 82 29.67 -5.58 -23.09
CA GLU A 82 28.61 -6.16 -22.27
C GLU A 82 27.35 -5.28 -22.19
N ARG A 83 27.31 -4.19 -22.95
CA ARG A 83 26.27 -3.16 -22.88
C ARG A 83 24.87 -3.75 -22.99
N SER A 84 24.60 -4.52 -24.02
CA SER A 84 23.26 -5.09 -24.27
C SER A 84 22.79 -5.96 -23.12
N GLN A 85 23.68 -6.75 -22.54
CA GLN A 85 23.33 -7.59 -21.38
C GLN A 85 22.99 -6.74 -20.15
N ILE A 86 23.76 -5.69 -19.86
CA ILE A 86 23.52 -4.80 -18.72
C ILE A 86 22.19 -4.02 -18.92
N GLU A 87 21.92 -3.53 -20.14
CA GLU A 87 20.68 -2.85 -20.48
C GLU A 87 19.46 -3.79 -20.27
N ASP A 88 19.57 -5.05 -20.67
CA ASP A 88 18.51 -6.05 -20.47
C ASP A 88 18.27 -6.37 -18.99
N GLU A 89 19.36 -6.50 -18.21
CA GLU A 89 19.28 -6.70 -16.77
C GLU A 89 18.60 -5.50 -16.08
N LEU A 90 19.03 -4.28 -16.42
CA LEU A 90 18.42 -3.05 -15.88
C LEU A 90 16.94 -2.95 -16.25
N ASN A 91 16.57 -3.23 -17.50
CA ASN A 91 15.17 -3.21 -17.94
C ASN A 91 14.29 -4.23 -17.19
N LYS A 92 14.82 -5.41 -16.85
CA LYS A 92 14.12 -6.41 -16.04
C LYS A 92 13.86 -5.92 -14.62
N GLU A 93 14.79 -5.15 -14.06
CA GLU A 93 14.72 -4.63 -12.69
C GLU A 93 13.86 -3.36 -12.56
N ILE A 94 13.61 -2.61 -13.66
CA ILE A 94 12.69 -1.45 -13.65
C ILE A 94 11.28 -1.93 -13.28
N LYS A 95 10.72 -1.38 -12.22
CA LYS A 95 9.39 -1.75 -11.68
C LYS A 95 8.55 -0.51 -11.42
N ALA A 96 7.25 -0.65 -11.61
CA ALA A 96 6.31 0.33 -11.14
C ALA A 96 6.22 0.32 -9.60
N GLY A 97 5.84 1.46 -9.03
CA GLY A 97 5.45 1.53 -7.62
C GLY A 97 4.14 0.78 -7.35
N SER A 98 3.89 0.49 -6.08
CA SER A 98 2.62 -0.09 -5.63
C SER A 98 1.49 0.93 -5.71
N ILE A 99 0.29 0.47 -6.09
CA ILE A 99 -0.94 1.27 -6.04
C ILE A 99 -1.67 0.89 -4.76
N ASP A 100 -1.44 1.65 -3.68
CA ASP A 100 -2.09 1.41 -2.41
C ASP A 100 -3.38 2.23 -2.28
N VAL A 101 -4.42 1.61 -1.76
CA VAL A 101 -5.75 2.22 -1.65
C VAL A 101 -6.08 2.49 -0.19
N ASN A 102 -6.46 3.73 0.13
CA ASN A 102 -6.85 4.11 1.49
C ASN A 102 -8.36 4.06 1.67
N ILE A 103 -8.82 3.34 2.70
CA ILE A 103 -10.19 3.47 3.23
C ILE A 103 -10.11 3.99 4.67
N MET A 104 -10.22 5.32 4.80
CA MET A 104 -9.98 6.05 6.04
C MET A 104 -11.28 6.34 6.78
N VAL A 105 -12.04 5.30 7.11
CA VAL A 105 -13.34 5.42 7.77
C VAL A 105 -13.28 4.78 9.15
N LYS A 106 -13.41 5.59 10.19
CA LYS A 106 -13.52 5.12 11.58
C LYS A 106 -14.96 4.73 11.93
N LEU A 107 -15.91 5.55 11.51
CA LEU A 107 -17.35 5.30 11.67
C LEU A 107 -17.97 5.26 10.28
N ASP A 108 -18.59 4.13 9.97
CA ASP A 108 -19.22 3.94 8.68
C ASP A 108 -20.60 4.58 8.66
N LYS A 109 -20.94 5.25 7.56
CA LYS A 109 -22.19 5.96 7.40
C LYS A 109 -23.27 5.05 6.83
N ILE A 110 -24.42 4.99 7.48
CA ILE A 110 -25.61 4.34 6.94
C ILE A 110 -26.13 5.17 5.76
N ASN A 111 -26.36 4.50 4.64
CA ASN A 111 -27.00 5.09 3.47
C ASN A 111 -28.51 4.85 3.50
N TYR A 112 -29.25 5.73 2.84
CA TYR A 112 -30.70 5.71 2.77
C TYR A 112 -31.16 5.60 1.32
N ASP A 113 -32.29 4.95 1.11
CA ASP A 113 -32.94 4.88 -0.20
C ASP A 113 -33.64 6.20 -0.59
N LYS A 114 -34.36 6.18 -1.72
CA LYS A 114 -35.16 7.35 -2.21
C LYS A 114 -36.33 7.73 -1.28
N ASN A 115 -36.78 6.78 -0.50
CA ASN A 115 -37.90 6.97 0.47
C ASN A 115 -37.38 7.37 1.84
N LYS A 116 -36.07 7.61 2.00
CA LYS A 116 -35.39 7.88 3.27
C LYS A 116 -35.39 6.70 4.26
N GLU A 117 -35.62 5.49 3.80
CA GLU A 117 -35.46 4.29 4.60
C GLU A 117 -33.98 3.87 4.64
N ALA A 118 -33.52 3.43 5.81
CA ALA A 118 -32.16 3.01 6.01
C ALA A 118 -31.87 1.74 5.18
N LEU A 119 -30.83 1.80 4.34
CA LEU A 119 -30.35 0.61 3.64
C LEU A 119 -29.65 -0.36 4.60
N SER A 120 -29.58 -1.61 4.22
CA SER A 120 -28.87 -2.61 5.01
C SER A 120 -27.41 -2.21 5.23
N SER A 121 -26.83 -2.71 6.31
CA SER A 121 -25.45 -2.39 6.71
C SER A 121 -24.38 -2.80 5.66
N GLU A 122 -24.74 -3.52 4.61
CA GLU A 122 -23.85 -3.87 3.51
C GLU A 122 -23.66 -2.73 2.50
N PHE A 123 -24.59 -1.77 2.50
CA PHE A 123 -24.57 -0.64 1.59
C PHE A 123 -23.97 0.63 2.19
N THR A 124 -23.12 0.48 3.21
CA THR A 124 -22.34 1.60 3.73
C THR A 124 -21.24 2.03 2.77
N ASP A 125 -20.83 3.29 2.82
CA ASP A 125 -19.86 3.85 1.90
C ASP A 125 -18.51 3.13 1.93
N ALA A 126 -18.04 2.74 3.12
CA ALA A 126 -16.78 2.03 3.27
C ALA A 126 -16.84 0.61 2.71
N LYS A 127 -17.94 -0.12 2.93
CA LYS A 127 -18.10 -1.47 2.38
C LYS A 127 -18.24 -1.45 0.87
N LEU A 128 -18.97 -0.48 0.30
CA LEU A 128 -19.08 -0.32 -1.14
C LEU A 128 -17.72 0.02 -1.78
N ALA A 129 -16.92 0.87 -1.13
CA ALA A 129 -15.56 1.16 -1.59
C ALA A 129 -14.66 -0.08 -1.49
N LEU A 130 -14.74 -0.82 -0.37
CA LEU A 130 -13.99 -2.07 -0.18
C LEU A 130 -14.37 -3.12 -1.24
N LYS A 131 -15.64 -3.28 -1.53
CA LYS A 131 -16.13 -4.16 -2.60
C LYS A 131 -15.49 -3.79 -3.94
N GLY A 132 -15.56 -2.52 -4.35
CA GLY A 132 -14.97 -2.07 -5.61
C GLY A 132 -13.45 -2.26 -5.65
N TYR A 133 -12.74 -2.10 -4.54
CA TYR A 133 -11.32 -2.43 -4.46
C TYR A 133 -11.08 -3.94 -4.59
N ALA A 134 -11.83 -4.76 -3.86
CA ALA A 134 -11.69 -6.22 -3.88
C ALA A 134 -11.94 -6.80 -5.29
N GLU A 135 -12.90 -6.26 -6.03
CA GLU A 135 -13.25 -6.66 -7.39
C GLU A 135 -12.30 -6.11 -8.47
N SER A 136 -11.42 -5.16 -8.12
CA SER A 136 -10.44 -4.61 -9.06
C SER A 136 -9.34 -5.61 -9.42
N CYS A 137 -8.69 -5.41 -10.58
CA CYS A 137 -7.56 -6.24 -11.02
C CYS A 137 -6.28 -6.02 -10.22
N LEU A 138 -6.19 -4.97 -9.38
CA LEU A 138 -4.99 -4.61 -8.67
C LEU A 138 -4.42 -5.75 -7.82
N LYS A 139 -3.11 -5.96 -7.92
CA LYS A 139 -2.30 -6.67 -6.93
C LYS A 139 -1.62 -5.62 -6.05
N SER A 140 -2.22 -5.27 -4.93
CA SER A 140 -1.84 -4.10 -4.13
C SER A 140 -2.25 -4.22 -2.67
N SER A 141 -2.04 -3.14 -1.91
CA SER A 141 -2.41 -3.09 -0.51
C SER A 141 -3.59 -2.15 -0.26
N ILE A 142 -4.39 -2.48 0.74
CA ILE A 142 -5.42 -1.59 1.28
C ILE A 142 -5.00 -1.09 2.66
N ILE A 143 -5.12 0.22 2.87
CA ILE A 143 -4.70 0.89 4.10
C ILE A 143 -5.93 1.31 4.88
N PHE A 144 -6.00 0.89 6.13
CA PHE A 144 -7.06 1.28 7.06
C PHE A 144 -6.55 2.31 8.08
N SER A 145 -7.48 3.18 8.54
CA SER A 145 -7.18 4.17 9.57
C SER A 145 -6.83 3.51 10.92
N ALA A 146 -6.09 4.24 11.75
CA ALA A 146 -5.85 3.82 13.14
C ALA A 146 -7.18 3.73 13.89
N GLY A 147 -7.52 2.53 14.33
CA GLY A 147 -8.78 2.21 15.02
C GLY A 147 -9.51 1.05 14.35
N ILE A 148 -10.08 0.19 15.18
CA ILE A 148 -10.75 -1.02 14.71
C ILE A 148 -12.13 -0.69 14.16
N ASN A 149 -12.37 -1.06 12.89
CA ASN A 149 -13.70 -1.11 12.30
C ASN A 149 -14.10 -2.58 12.10
N GLN A 150 -14.73 -3.17 13.11
CA GLN A 150 -15.04 -4.60 13.11
C GLN A 150 -15.98 -5.03 11.98
N THR A 151 -16.92 -4.15 11.61
CA THR A 151 -17.90 -4.43 10.55
C THR A 151 -17.22 -4.45 9.17
N LEU A 152 -16.32 -3.50 8.90
CA LEU A 152 -15.57 -3.44 7.67
C LEU A 152 -14.57 -4.61 7.56
N PHE A 153 -13.86 -4.90 8.64
CA PHE A 153 -12.93 -6.04 8.71
C PHE A 153 -13.67 -7.38 8.58
N GLY A 154 -14.89 -7.46 9.14
CA GLY A 154 -15.76 -8.61 8.94
C GLY A 154 -16.20 -8.79 7.49
N TYR A 155 -16.57 -7.70 6.82
CA TYR A 155 -16.98 -7.70 5.42
C TYR A 155 -15.85 -8.11 4.48
N MET A 156 -14.61 -7.72 4.78
CA MET A 156 -13.42 -8.07 4.00
C MET A 156 -13.22 -9.58 3.88
N SER A 157 -13.61 -10.36 4.89
CA SER A 157 -13.47 -11.83 4.87
C SER A 157 -14.31 -12.53 3.78
N ASN A 158 -15.21 -11.82 3.09
CA ASN A 158 -15.99 -12.37 1.99
C ASN A 158 -15.22 -12.43 0.66
N PHE A 159 -14.05 -11.82 0.56
CA PHE A 159 -13.30 -11.71 -0.68
C PHE A 159 -12.05 -12.57 -0.67
N LYS A 160 -11.94 -13.48 -1.64
CA LYS A 160 -10.85 -14.48 -1.72
C LYS A 160 -9.46 -13.86 -1.89
N ASP A 161 -9.36 -12.72 -2.57
CA ASP A 161 -8.09 -12.06 -2.89
C ASP A 161 -7.33 -11.55 -1.65
N PHE A 162 -7.94 -11.53 -0.47
CA PHE A 162 -7.30 -11.24 0.81
C PHE A 162 -6.68 -12.45 1.51
N TYR A 163 -6.86 -13.64 0.96
CA TYR A 163 -6.30 -14.87 1.49
C TYR A 163 -5.12 -15.32 0.64
N ARG A 164 -4.30 -16.20 1.20
CA ARG A 164 -3.20 -16.83 0.47
C ARG A 164 -3.74 -17.74 -0.62
N ASP A 165 -3.10 -17.66 -1.76
CA ASP A 165 -3.27 -18.63 -2.84
C ASP A 165 -2.45 -19.90 -2.58
N GLU A 166 -2.45 -20.83 -3.54
CA GLU A 166 -1.76 -22.13 -3.44
C GLU A 166 -0.24 -22.00 -3.29
N VAL A 167 0.34 -20.91 -3.79
CA VAL A 167 1.79 -20.62 -3.70
C VAL A 167 2.15 -19.73 -2.50
N GLY A 168 1.16 -19.38 -1.69
CA GLY A 168 1.34 -18.58 -0.49
C GLY A 168 1.34 -17.07 -0.71
N ASP A 169 0.92 -16.57 -1.88
CA ASP A 169 0.78 -15.15 -2.16
C ASP A 169 -0.57 -14.61 -1.72
N ILE A 170 -0.59 -13.35 -1.27
CA ILE A 170 -1.82 -12.58 -1.01
C ILE A 170 -1.91 -11.46 -2.04
N LYS A 171 -2.95 -11.51 -2.87
CA LYS A 171 -3.16 -10.51 -3.93
C LYS A 171 -3.53 -9.13 -3.38
N LYS A 172 -4.40 -9.09 -2.37
CA LYS A 172 -4.88 -7.88 -1.70
C LYS A 172 -4.34 -7.85 -0.28
N LYS A 173 -3.26 -7.12 -0.05
CA LYS A 173 -2.57 -7.06 1.23
C LYS A 173 -3.21 -6.05 2.17
N ILE A 174 -3.12 -6.28 3.48
CA ILE A 174 -3.72 -5.42 4.49
C ILE A 174 -2.63 -4.62 5.19
N ILE A 175 -2.77 -3.29 5.17
CA ILE A 175 -1.95 -2.36 5.93
C ILE A 175 -2.83 -1.73 7.01
N LEU A 176 -2.39 -1.83 8.25
CA LEU A 176 -3.06 -1.21 9.39
C LEU A 176 -2.24 -0.02 9.89
N LYS A 177 -2.87 1.15 9.96
CA LYS A 177 -2.32 2.25 10.72
C LYS A 177 -2.54 2.02 12.19
N VAL A 178 -1.52 2.28 12.99
CA VAL A 178 -1.55 2.05 14.44
C VAL A 178 -0.84 3.17 15.19
N SER A 179 -1.33 3.47 16.39
CA SER A 179 -0.77 4.48 17.28
C SER A 179 0.11 3.88 18.41
N ASP A 180 0.00 2.57 18.63
CA ASP A 180 0.71 1.85 19.70
C ASP A 180 0.72 0.34 19.43
N PHE A 181 1.60 -0.38 20.11
CA PHE A 181 1.79 -1.82 19.95
C PHE A 181 0.56 -2.63 20.41
N ARG A 182 -0.13 -2.19 21.46
CA ARG A 182 -1.35 -2.85 21.94
C ARG A 182 -2.46 -2.79 20.89
N SER A 183 -2.60 -1.64 20.24
CA SER A 183 -3.54 -1.46 19.13
C SER A 183 -3.23 -2.41 17.97
N ALA A 184 -1.94 -2.57 17.62
CA ALA A 184 -1.50 -3.53 16.61
C ALA A 184 -1.89 -4.97 16.97
N LEU A 185 -1.66 -5.38 18.22
CA LEU A 185 -2.03 -6.72 18.69
C LEU A 185 -3.55 -6.97 18.64
N ILE A 186 -4.35 -6.01 19.09
CA ILE A 186 -5.83 -6.16 19.13
C ILE A 186 -6.37 -6.28 17.71
N GLN A 187 -5.98 -5.38 16.81
CA GLN A 187 -6.46 -5.36 15.44
C GLN A 187 -5.94 -6.56 14.64
N GLY A 188 -4.66 -6.91 14.79
CA GLY A 188 -4.06 -8.07 14.14
C GLY A 188 -4.73 -9.39 14.57
N LYS A 189 -4.99 -9.57 15.87
CA LYS A 189 -5.72 -10.76 16.37
C LYS A 189 -7.16 -10.83 15.85
N PHE A 190 -7.83 -9.69 15.73
CA PHE A 190 -9.17 -9.66 15.17
C PHE A 190 -9.20 -10.15 13.71
N LEU A 191 -8.26 -9.69 12.90
CA LEU A 191 -8.11 -10.12 11.51
C LEU A 191 -7.69 -11.59 11.42
N ALA A 192 -6.69 -12.00 12.21
CA ALA A 192 -6.20 -13.37 12.25
C ALA A 192 -7.29 -14.41 12.55
N LYS A 193 -8.24 -14.09 13.46
CA LYS A 193 -9.41 -14.94 13.73
C LYS A 193 -10.35 -15.13 12.52
N LYS A 194 -10.19 -14.31 11.48
CA LYS A 194 -10.91 -14.42 10.21
C LYS A 194 -10.02 -14.95 9.07
N GLY A 195 -8.83 -15.45 9.41
CA GLY A 195 -7.85 -15.93 8.44
C GLY A 195 -7.16 -14.84 7.62
N LEU A 196 -7.34 -13.59 8.02
CA LEU A 196 -6.77 -12.42 7.33
C LEU A 196 -5.44 -12.03 7.98
N GLU A 197 -4.43 -11.77 7.15
CA GLU A 197 -3.08 -11.47 7.61
C GLU A 197 -2.76 -9.98 7.42
N VAL A 198 -2.17 -9.37 8.45
CA VAL A 198 -1.62 -8.03 8.35
C VAL A 198 -0.26 -8.11 7.66
N TYR A 199 -0.14 -7.45 6.52
CA TYR A 199 1.10 -7.35 5.76
C TYR A 199 2.05 -6.29 6.34
N GLU A 200 1.49 -5.15 6.76
CA GLU A 200 2.25 -4.01 7.26
C GLU A 200 1.51 -3.32 8.41
N PHE A 201 2.24 -2.98 9.46
CA PHE A 201 1.80 -2.00 10.44
C PHE A 201 2.45 -0.65 10.14
N ARG A 202 1.60 0.34 9.89
CA ARG A 202 2.02 1.71 9.62
C ARG A 202 1.86 2.54 10.87
N ILE A 203 2.98 2.85 11.51
CA ILE A 203 3.05 3.61 12.77
C ILE A 203 2.93 5.08 12.43
N GLU A 204 1.92 5.75 12.96
CA GLU A 204 1.71 7.18 12.77
C GLU A 204 2.17 7.93 14.01
N SER A 205 2.96 9.00 13.81
CA SER A 205 3.27 9.92 14.90
C SER A 205 2.03 10.75 15.25
N GLY A 206 1.87 11.07 16.54
CA GLY A 206 0.77 11.85 17.04
C GLY A 206 0.61 13.23 16.43
N LEU A 207 1.70 13.83 16.05
CA LEU A 207 1.75 15.16 15.43
C LEU A 207 1.15 15.18 14.02
N ASN A 208 1.06 14.05 13.33
CA ASN A 208 0.65 13.94 11.94
C ASN A 208 -0.71 13.28 11.71
N CYS A 209 -1.34 12.81 12.77
CA CYS A 209 -2.67 12.18 12.70
C CYS A 209 -3.84 13.15 12.81
N GLY A 210 -3.63 14.43 12.57
CA GLY A 210 -4.72 15.40 12.46
C GLY A 210 -5.57 15.56 13.71
N GLY A 211 -4.98 15.68 14.90
CA GLY A 211 -5.69 16.11 16.12
C GLY A 211 -6.31 15.00 16.95
N HIS A 212 -5.84 13.77 16.87
CA HIS A 212 -6.26 12.70 17.78
C HIS A 212 -5.53 12.80 19.11
N ALA A 213 -6.29 12.79 20.19
CA ALA A 213 -5.76 12.60 21.53
C ALA A 213 -5.14 11.18 21.63
N PHE A 214 -3.86 11.11 21.98
CA PHE A 214 -3.20 9.86 22.28
C PHE A 214 -3.36 9.52 23.75
N PRO A 215 -3.56 8.26 24.11
CA PRO A 215 -3.67 7.85 25.50
C PRO A 215 -2.35 7.99 26.29
N SER A 216 -1.24 8.28 25.63
CA SER A 216 0.07 8.54 26.24
C SER A 216 0.52 9.98 25.98
N ASN A 217 1.23 10.58 26.94
CA ASN A 217 1.79 11.93 26.84
C ASN A 217 2.71 12.05 25.62
N GLY A 218 2.19 12.51 24.58
CA GLY A 218 2.43 12.69 23.17
C GLY A 218 3.82 12.93 22.60
N LEU A 219 4.91 12.63 23.23
CA LEU A 219 6.26 12.88 22.71
C LEU A 219 7.03 11.61 22.31
N LEU A 220 6.34 10.50 22.00
CA LEU A 220 6.92 9.18 22.17
C LEU A 220 7.06 8.35 20.88
N LEU A 221 7.22 8.97 19.72
CA LEU A 221 7.47 8.19 18.49
C LEU A 221 8.72 7.29 18.69
N ALA A 222 9.80 7.81 19.26
CA ALA A 222 11.02 7.05 19.52
C ALA A 222 10.78 5.84 20.44
N SER A 223 10.03 6.03 21.53
CA SER A 223 9.69 4.95 22.46
C SER A 223 8.77 3.91 21.82
N LEU A 224 7.80 4.34 21.06
CA LEU A 224 6.92 3.45 20.29
C LEU A 224 7.70 2.61 19.28
N LEU A 225 8.57 3.23 18.50
CA LEU A 225 9.39 2.53 17.52
C LEU A 225 10.33 1.52 18.17
N LYS A 226 10.91 1.87 19.33
CA LYS A 226 11.72 0.94 20.12
C LYS A 226 10.89 -0.26 20.56
N GLU A 227 9.67 -0.05 21.07
CA GLU A 227 8.77 -1.13 21.47
C GLU A 227 8.41 -2.03 20.29
N PHE A 228 8.07 -1.46 19.11
CA PHE A 228 7.81 -2.24 17.93
C PHE A 228 9.03 -3.02 17.46
N LYS A 229 10.23 -2.44 17.49
CA LYS A 229 11.47 -3.13 17.14
C LYS A 229 11.71 -4.34 18.05
N GLU A 230 11.61 -4.15 19.37
CA GLU A 230 11.87 -5.19 20.37
C GLU A 230 10.83 -6.33 20.33
N LYS A 231 9.59 -6.00 19.98
CA LYS A 231 8.47 -6.95 20.00
C LYS A 231 7.99 -7.40 18.63
N ARG A 232 8.72 -7.08 17.55
CA ARG A 232 8.30 -7.36 16.18
C ARG A 232 7.96 -8.83 15.93
N SER A 233 8.82 -9.74 16.40
CA SER A 233 8.61 -11.19 16.25
C SER A 233 7.29 -11.67 16.86
N GLN A 234 6.88 -11.04 17.98
CA GLN A 234 5.63 -11.38 18.66
C GLN A 234 4.39 -11.16 17.78
N LEU A 235 4.44 -10.23 16.82
CA LEU A 235 3.33 -10.00 15.91
C LEU A 235 3.07 -11.25 15.06
N LYS A 236 4.12 -11.80 14.46
CA LYS A 236 4.00 -13.04 13.67
C LYS A 236 3.67 -14.25 14.54
N GLU A 237 4.40 -14.45 15.62
CA GLU A 237 4.24 -15.57 16.55
C GLU A 237 2.82 -15.67 17.12
N GLN A 238 2.19 -14.52 17.40
CA GLN A 238 0.83 -14.51 17.94
C GLN A 238 -0.25 -14.65 16.88
N PHE A 239 -0.02 -14.20 15.65
CA PHE A 239 -1.06 -14.21 14.62
C PHE A 239 -1.04 -15.49 13.78
N ALA A 240 0.13 -15.99 13.40
CA ALA A 240 0.27 -17.12 12.49
C ALA A 240 -0.50 -18.39 12.94
N PRO A 241 -0.43 -18.82 14.22
CA PRO A 241 -1.19 -19.99 14.67
C PRO A 241 -2.72 -19.79 14.58
N ILE A 242 -3.19 -18.53 14.77
CA ILE A 242 -4.62 -18.22 14.70
C ILE A 242 -5.09 -18.28 13.24
N VAL A 243 -4.29 -17.72 12.32
CA VAL A 243 -4.58 -17.76 10.88
C VAL A 243 -4.56 -19.21 10.39
N GLN A 244 -3.52 -19.98 10.75
CA GLN A 244 -3.41 -21.39 10.37
C GLN A 244 -4.65 -22.17 10.80
N LYS A 245 -5.06 -22.03 12.06
CA LYS A 245 -6.28 -22.70 12.58
C LYS A 245 -7.53 -22.32 11.79
N TYR A 246 -7.64 -21.07 11.32
CA TYR A 246 -8.75 -20.66 10.47
C TYR A 246 -8.72 -21.37 9.12
N TYR A 247 -7.55 -21.45 8.44
CA TYR A 247 -7.40 -22.15 7.18
C TYR A 247 -7.73 -23.66 7.33
N GLU A 248 -7.24 -24.30 8.38
CA GLU A 248 -7.56 -25.68 8.71
C GLU A 248 -9.08 -25.89 8.88
N SER A 249 -9.77 -24.97 9.57
CA SER A 249 -11.22 -25.02 9.76
C SER A 249 -12.02 -24.90 8.45
N LYS A 250 -11.40 -24.35 7.40
CA LYS A 250 -11.97 -24.23 6.06
C LYS A 250 -11.53 -25.32 5.11
N GLY A 251 -10.65 -26.21 5.55
CA GLY A 251 -10.03 -27.22 4.68
C GLY A 251 -9.07 -26.60 3.65
N TRP A 252 -8.55 -25.40 3.92
CA TRP A 252 -7.61 -24.71 3.05
C TRP A 252 -6.17 -25.02 3.45
N LYS A 253 -5.27 -25.06 2.46
CA LYS A 253 -3.84 -25.18 2.72
C LYS A 253 -3.29 -23.82 3.16
N TYR A 254 -2.55 -23.81 4.27
CA TYR A 254 -1.82 -22.62 4.72
C TYR A 254 -0.35 -22.74 4.31
N THR A 255 0.03 -22.02 3.27
CA THR A 255 1.41 -21.99 2.74
C THR A 255 2.04 -20.64 3.09
N THR A 256 3.15 -20.65 3.83
CA THR A 256 3.94 -19.46 4.15
C THR A 256 5.23 -19.46 3.35
N ARG A 257 5.74 -18.27 3.04
CA ARG A 257 7.07 -18.11 2.47
C ARG A 257 8.12 -18.11 3.58
N GLU A 258 9.30 -18.62 3.26
CA GLU A 258 10.45 -18.53 4.17
C GLU A 258 10.77 -17.06 4.46
N ASN A 259 11.09 -16.74 5.71
CA ASN A 259 11.49 -15.41 6.17
C ASN A 259 10.47 -14.27 5.92
N GLU A 260 9.19 -14.61 5.74
CA GLU A 260 8.15 -13.58 5.62
C GLU A 260 7.87 -12.96 6.98
N GLU A 261 8.19 -11.70 7.14
CA GLU A 261 7.92 -10.90 8.34
C GLU A 261 6.85 -9.85 8.08
N VAL A 262 6.17 -9.43 9.14
CA VAL A 262 5.26 -8.29 9.08
C VAL A 262 6.10 -7.01 8.94
N LEU A 263 5.79 -6.19 7.93
CA LEU A 263 6.50 -4.94 7.70
C LEU A 263 6.10 -3.88 8.73
N LEU A 264 7.08 -3.07 9.12
CA LEU A 264 6.91 -1.90 9.97
C LEU A 264 7.25 -0.65 9.15
N THR A 265 6.30 0.25 9.00
CA THR A 265 6.49 1.53 8.33
C THR A 265 6.20 2.65 9.30
N VAL A 266 6.98 3.71 9.25
CA VAL A 266 6.73 4.94 10.00
C VAL A 266 6.24 6.03 9.06
N GLN A 267 5.20 6.75 9.46
CA GLN A 267 4.61 7.81 8.67
C GLN A 267 4.57 9.12 9.44
N GLY A 268 5.01 10.19 8.77
CA GLY A 268 4.92 11.55 9.28
C GLY A 268 6.12 12.01 10.12
N GLY A 269 6.34 13.33 10.14
CA GLY A 269 7.44 13.97 10.87
C GLY A 269 8.84 13.74 10.29
N ILE A 270 8.94 13.28 9.03
CA ILE A 270 10.20 13.01 8.34
C ILE A 270 10.44 14.11 7.32
N GLY A 271 11.48 14.92 7.52
CA GLY A 271 11.78 16.08 6.69
C GLY A 271 12.95 15.88 5.73
N ASN A 272 13.83 14.91 5.99
CA ASN A 272 15.04 14.71 5.19
C ASN A 272 15.51 13.26 5.19
N ASN A 273 16.48 12.96 4.32
CA ASN A 273 17.02 11.62 4.16
C ASN A 273 17.81 11.12 5.39
N GLY A 274 18.44 12.02 6.14
CA GLY A 274 19.16 11.65 7.37
C GLY A 274 18.22 11.08 8.42
N GLU A 275 17.07 11.71 8.62
CA GLU A 275 16.00 11.22 9.52
C GLU A 275 15.45 9.88 9.03
N ARG A 276 15.22 9.71 7.73
CA ARG A 276 14.80 8.44 7.14
C ARG A 276 15.81 7.32 7.44
N LEU A 277 17.08 7.56 7.17
CA LEU A 277 18.15 6.58 7.43
C LEU A 277 18.26 6.23 8.91
N ARG A 278 18.13 7.21 9.80
CA ARG A 278 18.10 7.00 11.22
C ARG A 278 16.95 6.08 11.64
N LEU A 279 15.73 6.33 11.15
CA LEU A 279 14.57 5.50 11.42
C LEU A 279 14.79 4.05 10.97
N MET A 280 15.34 3.84 9.79
CA MET A 280 15.61 2.50 9.28
C MET A 280 16.72 1.79 10.06
N ASN A 281 17.83 2.47 10.36
CA ASN A 281 19.00 1.85 10.98
C ASN A 281 18.84 1.66 12.48
N GLU A 282 18.34 2.68 13.19
CA GLU A 282 18.22 2.62 14.66
C GLU A 282 16.98 1.85 15.12
N TYR A 283 15.84 2.06 14.43
CA TYR A 283 14.55 1.48 14.85
C TYR A 283 14.12 0.26 14.01
N GLY A 284 14.85 -0.09 12.97
CA GLY A 284 14.58 -1.28 12.17
C GLY A 284 13.24 -1.24 11.42
N VAL A 285 12.78 -0.02 11.04
CA VAL A 285 11.62 0.09 10.17
C VAL A 285 11.99 -0.25 8.73
N ASP A 286 11.08 -0.87 8.01
CA ASP A 286 11.31 -1.33 6.64
C ASP A 286 11.11 -0.22 5.61
N ALA A 287 10.22 0.74 5.92
CA ALA A 287 9.92 1.86 5.04
C ALA A 287 9.45 3.10 5.81
N THR A 288 9.39 4.22 5.12
CA THR A 288 8.90 5.48 5.65
C THR A 288 7.82 6.05 4.72
N GLY A 289 6.77 6.61 5.32
CA GLY A 289 5.69 7.27 4.60
C GLY A 289 5.85 8.79 4.65
N TRP A 290 5.80 9.41 3.48
CA TRP A 290 5.94 10.85 3.30
C TRP A 290 4.69 11.40 2.62
N ALA A 291 4.21 12.55 3.07
CA ALA A 291 3.07 13.22 2.44
C ALA A 291 3.36 14.72 2.23
N THR A 292 3.50 15.48 3.32
CA THR A 292 3.64 16.94 3.26
C THR A 292 4.77 17.42 2.37
N PRO A 293 5.98 16.84 2.32
CA PRO A 293 7.03 17.30 1.43
C PRO A 293 6.64 17.27 -0.04
N PHE A 294 5.84 16.29 -0.45
CA PHE A 294 5.38 16.18 -1.83
C PHE A 294 4.34 17.24 -2.23
N LEU A 295 3.63 17.81 -1.27
CA LEU A 295 2.71 18.93 -1.52
C LEU A 295 3.46 20.22 -1.92
N LEU A 296 4.74 20.30 -1.62
CA LEU A 296 5.60 21.44 -1.97
C LEU A 296 6.30 21.26 -3.33
N VAL A 297 6.10 20.12 -3.99
CA VAL A 297 6.70 19.79 -5.28
C VAL A 297 5.59 19.72 -6.32
N PRO A 298 5.42 20.74 -7.19
CA PRO A 298 4.33 20.77 -8.17
C PRO A 298 4.27 19.55 -9.07
N GLU A 299 5.42 19.02 -9.47
CA GLU A 299 5.53 17.85 -10.33
C GLU A 299 4.97 16.58 -9.66
N ALA A 300 5.04 16.48 -8.33
CA ALA A 300 4.52 15.36 -7.58
C ALA A 300 3.01 15.47 -7.32
N THR A 301 2.47 16.67 -7.26
CA THR A 301 1.05 16.89 -6.96
C THR A 301 0.18 16.86 -8.21
N GLY A 302 0.75 17.02 -9.40
CA GLY A 302 -0.01 17.05 -10.66
C GLY A 302 -1.06 18.17 -10.69
N ILE A 303 -0.82 19.25 -9.96
CA ILE A 303 -1.68 20.43 -9.98
C ILE A 303 -1.47 21.12 -11.33
N ASP A 304 -2.52 21.19 -12.11
CA ASP A 304 -2.52 21.98 -13.33
C ASP A 304 -2.23 23.45 -12.94
N ALA A 305 -1.40 24.14 -13.72
CA ALA A 305 -1.19 25.56 -13.54
C ALA A 305 -2.54 26.28 -13.68
N PRO A 306 -2.80 27.31 -12.86
CA PRO A 306 -4.04 28.08 -12.90
C PRO A 306 -4.26 28.78 -14.24
#